data_1f4ee58b5266dc16a30305e9d15a52d0
#
_entry.id   1f4ee58b5266dc16a30305e9d15a52d0
#
_cell.length_a   1.000
_cell.length_b   1.000
_cell.length_c   1.000
_cell.angle_alpha   90.00
_cell.angle_beta   90.00
_cell.angle_gamma   90.00
#
_symmetry.space_group_name_H-M   'P 1'
#
loop_
_entity.id
_entity.type
_entity.pdbx_description
1 polymer ?
#
loop_
_entity_poly.entity_id
_entity_poly.type
_entity_poly.pdbx_seq_one_letter_code
_entity_poly.pdbx_strand_id
1 'polypeptide(L)'
;MDKTTLVNIDQEIEGLIVEALSRNKTPVTALDWTWVPQFEAGQLVVVTSLYDGKGPRETYRRIFAALEAARVYEKAPIKEVFVMSPEDPLAKELVRQLKAITEGSIHILRTNGNHRFIYSVVFTPYLGTGGAIPSVKLRSEGELRSFLEKRLGIQPFAVNDALNRLAFKGSVSIPNVQVNHRQIKKLGLAA
;
A
#
# COMPACT_ATOMS: atom_id res chain seq x y z
N MET A 1 -20.36 -4.52 13.99
CA MET A 1 -18.98 -4.80 13.55
C MET A 1 -18.03 -4.07 14.49
N ASP A 2 -17.04 -4.75 15.01
CA ASP A 2 -16.07 -4.20 15.94
C ASP A 2 -15.11 -3.26 15.19
N LYS A 3 -14.73 -2.12 15.78
CA LYS A 3 -13.80 -1.14 15.18
C LYS A 3 -12.49 -1.80 14.72
N THR A 4 -12.00 -2.77 15.46
CA THR A 4 -10.77 -3.52 15.15
C THR A 4 -10.89 -4.33 13.84
N THR A 5 -12.08 -4.86 13.55
CA THR A 5 -12.33 -5.63 12.33
C THR A 5 -12.34 -4.71 11.09
N LEU A 6 -12.92 -3.52 11.19
CA LEU A 6 -12.96 -2.53 10.11
C LEU A 6 -11.54 -2.03 9.75
N VAL A 7 -10.74 -1.69 10.75
CA VAL A 7 -9.35 -1.22 10.53
C VAL A 7 -8.50 -2.29 9.82
N ASN A 8 -8.67 -3.57 10.16
CA ASN A 8 -7.93 -4.65 9.49
C ASN A 8 -8.36 -4.86 8.03
N ILE A 9 -9.67 -4.68 7.72
CA ILE A 9 -10.18 -4.78 6.35
C ILE A 9 -9.63 -3.64 5.50
N ASP A 10 -9.65 -2.42 6.00
CA ASP A 10 -9.16 -1.24 5.27
C ASP A 10 -7.67 -1.38 4.91
N GLN A 11 -6.85 -1.87 5.81
CA GLN A 11 -5.42 -2.08 5.58
C GLN A 11 -5.13 -3.20 4.54
N GLU A 12 -5.90 -4.28 4.53
CA GLU A 12 -5.74 -5.34 3.52
C GLU A 12 -6.11 -4.82 2.11
N ILE A 13 -7.15 -4.00 2.02
CA ILE A 13 -7.61 -3.40 0.76
C ILE A 13 -6.59 -2.40 0.24
N GLU A 14 -6.09 -1.52 1.10
CA GLU A 14 -5.06 -0.54 0.74
C GLU A 14 -3.81 -1.22 0.17
N GLY A 15 -3.34 -2.31 0.80
CA GLY A 15 -2.24 -3.11 0.31
C GLY A 15 -2.47 -3.71 -1.08
N LEU A 16 -3.69 -4.20 -1.35
CA LEU A 16 -4.06 -4.71 -2.67
C LEU A 16 -4.07 -3.61 -3.73
N ILE A 17 -4.56 -2.43 -3.40
CA ILE A 17 -4.57 -1.27 -4.31
C ILE A 17 -3.14 -0.85 -4.62
N VAL A 18 -2.30 -0.73 -3.61
CA VAL A 18 -0.88 -0.38 -3.74
C VAL A 18 -0.17 -1.37 -4.67
N GLU A 19 -0.39 -2.67 -4.49
CA GLU A 19 0.20 -3.69 -5.35
C GLU A 19 -0.29 -3.59 -6.79
N ALA A 20 -1.61 -3.40 -7.00
CA ALA A 20 -2.20 -3.26 -8.32
C ALA A 20 -1.58 -2.10 -9.11
N LEU A 21 -1.48 -0.93 -8.48
CA LEU A 21 -0.88 0.26 -9.08
C LEU A 21 0.61 0.08 -9.35
N SER A 22 1.34 -0.55 -8.42
CA SER A 22 2.77 -0.84 -8.58
C SER A 22 3.03 -1.81 -9.75
N ARG A 23 2.26 -2.88 -9.87
CA ARG A 23 2.37 -3.85 -10.99
C ARG A 23 2.13 -3.18 -12.34
N ASN A 24 1.20 -2.24 -12.39
CA ASN A 24 0.88 -1.47 -13.60
C ASN A 24 1.83 -0.28 -13.85
N LYS A 25 2.89 -0.15 -13.07
CA LYS A 25 3.87 0.95 -13.15
C LYS A 25 3.21 2.33 -13.14
N THR A 26 2.14 2.48 -12.36
CA THR A 26 1.48 3.75 -12.16
C THR A 26 2.25 4.56 -11.12
N PRO A 27 2.80 5.73 -11.45
CA PRO A 27 3.47 6.58 -10.47
C PRO A 27 2.44 7.10 -9.47
N VAL A 28 2.70 6.92 -8.17
CA VAL A 28 1.81 7.38 -7.09
C VAL A 28 2.62 8.20 -6.11
N THR A 29 2.17 9.41 -5.83
CA THR A 29 2.78 10.31 -4.83
C THR A 29 2.18 10.06 -3.45
N ALA A 30 0.86 9.89 -3.39
CA ALA A 30 0.14 9.52 -2.17
C ALA A 30 -1.09 8.70 -2.53
N LEU A 31 -1.50 7.87 -1.61
CA LEU A 31 -2.70 7.05 -1.70
C LEU A 31 -3.37 7.05 -0.33
N ASP A 32 -4.68 7.22 -0.33
CA ASP A 32 -5.52 7.09 0.84
C ASP A 32 -6.76 6.26 0.48
N TRP A 33 -7.08 5.32 1.34
CA TRP A 33 -8.28 4.50 1.24
C TRP A 33 -9.08 4.64 2.53
N THR A 34 -10.35 5.00 2.40
CA THR A 34 -11.22 5.20 3.55
C THR A 34 -12.55 4.51 3.33
N TRP A 35 -12.96 3.69 4.28
CA TRP A 35 -14.32 3.15 4.32
C TRP A 35 -15.32 4.21 4.75
N VAL A 36 -16.37 4.41 3.95
CA VAL A 36 -17.43 5.37 4.22
C VAL A 36 -18.71 4.63 4.62
N PRO A 37 -19.03 4.51 5.92
CA PRO A 37 -20.15 3.69 6.42
C PRO A 37 -21.50 4.05 5.81
N GLN A 38 -21.74 5.34 5.51
CA GLN A 38 -23.00 5.82 4.93
C GLN A 38 -23.25 5.27 3.53
N PHE A 39 -22.22 4.85 2.84
CA PHE A 39 -22.29 4.31 1.47
C PHE A 39 -22.05 2.80 1.41
N GLU A 40 -21.71 2.18 2.55
CA GLU A 40 -21.27 0.78 2.61
C GLU A 40 -20.20 0.47 1.55
N ALA A 41 -19.33 1.43 1.29
CA ALA A 41 -18.30 1.35 0.25
C ALA A 41 -17.09 2.21 0.61
N GLY A 42 -15.96 1.93 -0.05
CA GLY A 42 -14.75 2.69 0.11
C GLY A 42 -14.64 3.86 -0.85
N GLN A 43 -13.89 4.85 -0.42
CA GLN A 43 -13.44 6.00 -1.19
C GLN A 43 -11.92 5.90 -1.37
N LEU A 44 -11.45 5.97 -2.59
CA LEU A 44 -10.03 5.89 -2.93
C LEU A 44 -9.55 7.23 -3.47
N VAL A 45 -8.52 7.77 -2.85
CA VAL A 45 -7.81 8.97 -3.33
C VAL A 45 -6.44 8.56 -3.84
N VAL A 46 -6.09 8.93 -5.08
CA VAL A 46 -4.79 8.67 -5.71
C VAL A 46 -4.18 9.97 -6.17
N VAL A 47 -3.06 10.35 -5.59
CA VAL A 47 -2.27 11.50 -6.03
C VAL A 47 -1.17 11.01 -6.97
N THR A 48 -1.17 11.50 -8.21
CA THR A 48 -0.25 11.02 -9.24
C THR A 48 0.14 12.09 -10.25
N SER A 49 1.43 12.13 -10.62
CA SER A 49 1.96 13.01 -11.68
C SER A 49 1.47 12.64 -13.09
N LEU A 50 0.87 11.46 -13.28
CA LEU A 50 0.21 11.10 -14.53
C LEU A 50 -0.93 12.07 -14.87
N TYR A 51 -1.59 12.61 -13.85
CA TYR A 51 -2.69 13.56 -14.03
C TYR A 51 -2.26 14.78 -14.86
N ASP A 52 -1.07 15.32 -14.57
CA ASP A 52 -0.52 16.47 -15.27
C ASP A 52 0.04 16.10 -16.65
N GLY A 53 0.71 14.96 -16.76
CA GLY A 53 1.39 14.55 -17.97
C GLY A 53 0.49 13.89 -19.04
N LYS A 54 -0.58 13.22 -18.64
CA LYS A 54 -1.48 12.45 -19.53
C LYS A 54 -2.92 12.93 -19.52
N GLY A 55 -3.25 13.84 -18.63
CA GLY A 55 -4.61 14.32 -18.40
C GLY A 55 -5.50 13.37 -17.61
N PRO A 56 -6.66 13.85 -17.12
CA PRO A 56 -7.53 13.10 -16.23
C PRO A 56 -8.04 11.80 -16.85
N ARG A 57 -8.52 11.84 -18.08
CA ARG A 57 -9.14 10.69 -18.76
C ARG A 57 -8.20 9.48 -18.85
N GLU A 58 -6.96 9.69 -19.28
CA GLU A 58 -5.97 8.62 -19.41
C GLU A 58 -5.52 8.11 -18.03
N THR A 59 -5.41 8.98 -17.07
CA THR A 59 -5.04 8.63 -15.70
C THR A 59 -6.09 7.75 -15.04
N TYR A 60 -7.37 8.14 -15.12
CA TYR A 60 -8.47 7.31 -14.62
C TYR A 60 -8.50 5.95 -15.30
N ARG A 61 -8.37 5.92 -16.63
CA ARG A 61 -8.35 4.67 -17.40
C ARG A 61 -7.27 3.70 -16.92
N ARG A 62 -6.06 4.18 -16.65
CA ARG A 62 -4.95 3.36 -16.14
C ARG A 62 -5.20 2.85 -14.74
N ILE A 63 -5.70 3.71 -13.87
CA ILE A 63 -6.00 3.31 -12.48
C ILE A 63 -7.10 2.25 -12.48
N PHE A 64 -8.21 2.48 -13.18
CA PHE A 64 -9.29 1.49 -13.25
C PHE A 64 -8.82 0.16 -13.85
N ALA A 65 -8.04 0.18 -14.94
CA ALA A 65 -7.48 -1.02 -15.53
C ALA A 65 -6.56 -1.79 -14.56
N ALA A 66 -5.77 -1.09 -13.73
CA ALA A 66 -4.94 -1.72 -12.72
C ALA A 66 -5.76 -2.38 -11.61
N LEU A 67 -6.79 -1.69 -11.10
CA LEU A 67 -7.68 -2.20 -10.05
C LEU A 67 -8.49 -3.41 -10.54
N GLU A 68 -8.96 -3.36 -11.78
CA GLU A 68 -9.71 -4.43 -12.43
C GLU A 68 -8.85 -5.67 -12.68
N ALA A 69 -7.65 -5.50 -13.24
CA ALA A 69 -6.70 -6.60 -13.47
C ALA A 69 -6.29 -7.30 -12.16
N ALA A 70 -6.25 -6.58 -11.06
CA ALA A 70 -5.97 -7.13 -9.73
C ALA A 70 -7.23 -7.60 -8.99
N ARG A 71 -8.42 -7.52 -9.60
CA ARG A 71 -9.71 -7.89 -9.02
C ARG A 71 -9.99 -7.22 -7.67
N VAL A 72 -9.56 -5.96 -7.53
CA VAL A 72 -9.73 -5.22 -6.27
C VAL A 72 -11.21 -5.05 -5.95
N TYR A 73 -12.04 -4.82 -6.97
CA TYR A 73 -13.49 -4.64 -6.80
C TYR A 73 -14.24 -5.87 -6.26
N GLU A 74 -13.69 -7.08 -6.46
CA GLU A 74 -14.26 -8.31 -5.89
C GLU A 74 -14.04 -8.41 -4.37
N LYS A 75 -13.01 -7.69 -3.86
CA LYS A 75 -12.59 -7.73 -2.46
C LYS A 75 -13.02 -6.49 -1.69
N ALA A 76 -13.19 -5.38 -2.40
CA ALA A 76 -13.55 -4.10 -1.82
C ALA A 76 -14.54 -3.36 -2.71
N PRO A 77 -15.72 -3.01 -2.21
CA PRO A 77 -16.65 -2.16 -2.93
C PRO A 77 -16.12 -0.72 -2.96
N ILE A 78 -15.39 -0.36 -4.03
CA ILE A 78 -14.95 1.00 -4.28
C ILE A 78 -16.09 1.73 -4.98
N LYS A 79 -16.67 2.71 -4.31
CA LYS A 79 -17.74 3.55 -4.87
C LYS A 79 -17.19 4.73 -5.64
N GLU A 80 -16.14 5.34 -5.11
CA GLU A 80 -15.58 6.57 -5.63
C GLU A 80 -14.05 6.48 -5.72
N VAL A 81 -13.53 6.95 -6.84
CA VAL A 81 -12.08 7.09 -7.06
C VAL A 81 -11.81 8.54 -7.40
N PHE A 82 -11.02 9.22 -6.57
CA PHE A 82 -10.54 10.58 -6.81
C PHE A 82 -9.09 10.53 -7.24
N VAL A 83 -8.80 11.14 -8.37
CA VAL A 83 -7.43 11.25 -8.88
C VAL A 83 -7.05 12.72 -8.90
N MET A 84 -5.92 13.05 -8.29
CA MET A 84 -5.44 14.41 -8.12
C MET A 84 -4.02 14.59 -8.66
N SER A 85 -3.73 15.80 -9.14
CA SER A 85 -2.36 16.26 -9.37
C SER A 85 -1.62 16.42 -8.03
N PRO A 86 -0.32 16.11 -7.94
CA PRO A 86 0.50 16.49 -6.79
C PRO A 86 0.55 18.02 -6.54
N GLU A 87 0.24 18.81 -7.56
CA GLU A 87 0.22 20.27 -7.46
C GLU A 87 -1.10 20.83 -6.90
N ASP A 88 -2.15 20.00 -6.86
CA ASP A 88 -3.45 20.38 -6.28
C ASP A 88 -3.31 20.75 -4.80
N PRO A 89 -3.91 21.86 -4.33
CA PRO A 89 -3.87 22.26 -2.94
C PRO A 89 -4.40 21.21 -1.97
N LEU A 90 -5.47 20.49 -2.34
CA LEU A 90 -6.04 19.40 -1.54
C LEU A 90 -5.09 18.21 -1.47
N ALA A 91 -4.42 17.87 -2.58
CA ALA A 91 -3.42 16.81 -2.60
C ALA A 91 -2.21 17.17 -1.73
N LYS A 92 -1.75 18.43 -1.76
CA LYS A 92 -0.67 18.92 -0.88
C LYS A 92 -1.06 18.82 0.60
N GLU A 93 -2.28 19.14 0.94
CA GLU A 93 -2.80 19.01 2.31
C GLU A 93 -2.90 17.53 2.72
N LEU A 94 -3.42 16.66 1.87
CA LEU A 94 -3.45 15.20 2.11
C LEU A 94 -2.04 14.68 2.37
N VAL A 95 -1.08 15.01 1.51
CA VAL A 95 0.34 14.62 1.70
C VAL A 95 0.89 15.14 3.02
N ARG A 96 0.53 16.36 3.43
CA ARG A 96 0.93 16.93 4.72
C ARG A 96 0.35 16.15 5.90
N GLN A 97 -0.93 15.79 5.84
CA GLN A 97 -1.59 15.00 6.88
C GLN A 97 -0.99 13.59 6.97
N LEU A 98 -0.79 12.91 5.85
CA LEU A 98 -0.16 11.60 5.81
C LEU A 98 1.27 11.63 6.36
N LYS A 99 2.04 12.71 6.14
CA LYS A 99 3.36 12.90 6.75
C LYS A 99 3.34 13.06 8.26
N ALA A 100 2.26 13.58 8.81
CA ALA A 100 2.09 13.74 10.25
C ALA A 100 1.74 12.41 10.95
N ILE A 101 1.28 11.40 10.20
CA ILE A 101 0.98 10.08 10.73
C ILE A 101 2.31 9.37 11.03
N THR A 102 2.55 9.10 12.31
CA THR A 102 3.77 8.42 12.79
C THR A 102 3.61 6.89 12.84
N GLU A 103 2.38 6.42 12.77
CA GLU A 103 2.03 5.00 12.80
C GLU A 103 1.47 4.59 11.44
N GLY A 104 1.96 3.49 10.91
CA GLY A 104 1.52 2.94 9.64
C GLY A 104 1.39 1.43 9.70
N SER A 105 1.04 0.83 8.58
CA SER A 105 0.98 -0.61 8.42
C SER A 105 2.03 -1.09 7.41
N ILE A 106 2.47 -2.30 7.60
CA ILE A 106 3.31 -3.00 6.62
C ILE A 106 2.45 -4.07 5.95
N HIS A 107 2.38 -4.01 4.64
CA HIS A 107 1.77 -5.05 3.83
C HIS A 107 2.85 -5.95 3.24
N ILE A 108 2.71 -7.24 3.43
CA ILE A 108 3.60 -8.25 2.92
C ILE A 108 2.83 -9.12 1.93
N LEU A 109 3.31 -9.19 0.72
CA LEU A 109 2.71 -9.95 -0.37
C LEU A 109 3.67 -11.05 -0.79
N ARG A 110 3.18 -12.28 -0.84
CA ARG A 110 3.92 -13.43 -1.34
C ARG A 110 3.45 -13.75 -2.76
N THR A 111 4.35 -13.70 -3.71
CA THR A 111 4.09 -14.06 -5.11
C THR A 111 4.94 -15.25 -5.52
N ASN A 112 4.39 -16.10 -6.39
CA ASN A 112 5.16 -17.18 -7.00
C ASN A 112 6.02 -16.59 -8.12
N GLY A 113 7.34 -16.69 -7.98
CA GLY A 113 8.29 -16.48 -9.08
C GLY A 113 8.70 -17.84 -9.69
N ASN A 114 9.59 -17.85 -10.67
CA ASN A 114 10.14 -19.06 -11.26
C ASN A 114 10.79 -19.95 -10.18
N HIS A 115 10.05 -20.92 -9.67
CA HIS A 115 10.43 -21.90 -8.63
C HIS A 115 10.78 -21.33 -7.24
N ARG A 116 10.51 -20.06 -6.95
CA ARG A 116 10.76 -19.46 -5.63
C ARG A 116 9.68 -18.45 -5.28
N PHE A 117 9.41 -18.30 -3.99
CA PHE A 117 8.56 -17.20 -3.50
C PHE A 117 9.33 -15.89 -3.50
N ILE A 118 8.65 -14.83 -3.92
CA ILE A 118 9.11 -13.45 -3.80
C ILE A 118 8.18 -12.74 -2.82
N TYR A 119 8.77 -12.06 -1.85
CA TYR A 119 8.06 -11.31 -0.83
C TYR A 119 8.22 -9.82 -1.15
N SER A 120 7.11 -9.13 -1.30
CA SER A 120 7.09 -7.67 -1.46
C SER A 120 6.60 -7.04 -0.17
N VAL A 121 7.39 -6.13 0.40
CA VAL A 121 7.06 -5.40 1.62
C VAL A 121 6.76 -3.96 1.25
N VAL A 122 5.58 -3.50 1.57
CA VAL A 122 5.07 -2.15 1.26
C VAL A 122 4.60 -1.48 2.54
N PHE A 123 4.75 -0.17 2.63
CA PHE A 123 4.29 0.64 3.76
C PHE A 123 3.05 1.44 3.39
N THR A 124 2.10 1.54 4.32
CA THR A 124 0.95 2.44 4.23
C THR A 124 0.78 3.22 5.53
N PRO A 125 0.34 4.47 5.48
CA PRO A 125 -0.03 5.22 4.28
C PRO A 125 1.18 5.44 3.37
N TYR A 126 0.95 5.37 2.07
CA TYR A 126 2.01 5.54 1.07
C TYR A 126 2.27 7.01 0.78
N LEU A 127 3.53 7.40 0.91
CA LEU A 127 4.04 8.70 0.49
C LEU A 127 5.23 8.48 -0.44
N GLY A 128 5.00 8.62 -1.73
CA GLY A 128 6.02 8.49 -2.75
C GLY A 128 6.52 9.82 -3.29
N THR A 129 7.55 9.75 -4.12
CA THR A 129 8.14 10.91 -4.82
C THR A 129 7.55 11.08 -6.24
N GLY A 130 6.37 10.52 -6.52
CA GLY A 130 5.74 10.54 -7.84
C GLY A 130 6.21 9.43 -8.79
N GLY A 131 7.05 8.52 -8.30
CA GLY A 131 7.47 7.30 -9.01
C GLY A 131 6.52 6.11 -8.82
N ALA A 132 6.98 4.92 -9.20
CA ALA A 132 6.28 3.68 -8.84
C ALA A 132 6.30 3.48 -7.32
N ILE A 133 5.25 2.85 -6.78
CA ILE A 133 5.16 2.56 -5.34
C ILE A 133 6.38 1.72 -4.92
N PRO A 134 7.21 2.21 -4.01
CA PRO A 134 8.43 1.50 -3.63
C PRO A 134 8.08 0.25 -2.83
N SER A 135 8.72 -0.84 -3.17
CA SER A 135 8.61 -2.08 -2.42
C SER A 135 9.97 -2.73 -2.26
N VAL A 136 10.24 -3.30 -1.11
CA VAL A 136 11.39 -4.20 -0.93
C VAL A 136 10.99 -5.59 -1.41
N LYS A 137 11.76 -6.13 -2.37
CA LYS A 137 11.61 -7.50 -2.83
C LYS A 137 12.63 -8.39 -2.14
N LEU A 138 12.16 -9.37 -1.40
CA LEU A 138 12.96 -10.32 -0.66
C LEU A 138 12.75 -11.72 -1.27
N ARG A 139 13.83 -12.50 -1.34
CA ARG A 139 13.85 -13.75 -2.12
C ARG A 139 13.66 -15.01 -1.28
N SER A 140 13.60 -14.85 0.05
CA SER A 140 13.40 -15.95 0.97
C SER A 140 12.67 -15.51 2.23
N GLU A 141 12.05 -16.46 2.93
CA GLU A 141 11.43 -16.22 4.23
C GLU A 141 12.46 -15.77 5.28
N GLY A 142 13.70 -16.30 5.21
CA GLY A 142 14.79 -15.89 6.09
C GLY A 142 15.19 -14.43 5.89
N GLU A 143 15.25 -13.96 4.63
CA GLU A 143 15.47 -12.55 4.33
C GLU A 143 14.32 -11.68 4.84
N LEU A 144 13.06 -12.12 4.64
CA LEU A 144 11.88 -11.42 5.14
C LEU A 144 11.91 -11.32 6.67
N ARG A 145 12.15 -12.42 7.37
CA ARG A 145 12.29 -12.44 8.83
C ARG A 145 13.37 -11.47 9.30
N SER A 146 14.57 -11.58 8.74
CA SER A 146 15.69 -10.70 9.09
C SER A 146 15.38 -9.21 8.82
N PHE A 147 14.66 -8.92 7.75
CA PHE A 147 14.23 -7.56 7.42
C PHE A 147 13.24 -7.04 8.46
N LEU A 148 12.20 -7.80 8.78
CA LEU A 148 11.17 -7.40 9.75
C LEU A 148 11.75 -7.20 11.15
N GLU A 149 12.57 -8.13 11.63
CA GLU A 149 13.15 -8.08 12.98
C GLU A 149 14.27 -7.05 13.10
N LYS A 150 15.28 -7.11 12.21
CA LYS A 150 16.50 -6.31 12.35
C LYS A 150 16.41 -4.91 11.76
N ARG A 151 15.64 -4.73 10.68
CA ARG A 151 15.51 -3.43 10.00
C ARG A 151 14.33 -2.63 10.50
N LEU A 152 13.22 -3.30 10.81
CA LEU A 152 11.98 -2.65 11.24
C LEU A 152 11.74 -2.77 12.75
N GLY A 153 12.51 -3.60 13.45
CA GLY A 153 12.38 -3.77 14.90
C GLY A 153 11.09 -4.47 15.34
N ILE A 154 10.46 -5.23 14.43
CA ILE A 154 9.23 -5.95 14.76
C ILE A 154 9.56 -7.13 15.66
N GLN A 155 8.77 -7.31 16.72
CA GLN A 155 8.99 -8.35 17.70
C GLN A 155 8.90 -9.75 17.08
N PRO A 156 9.75 -10.71 17.46
CA PRO A 156 9.80 -12.05 16.86
C PRO A 156 8.48 -12.80 16.86
N PHE A 157 7.65 -12.63 17.90
CA PHE A 157 6.33 -13.29 17.97
C PHE A 157 5.37 -12.74 16.90
N ALA A 158 5.39 -11.41 16.65
CA ALA A 158 4.56 -10.80 15.61
C ALA A 158 5.05 -11.17 14.20
N VAL A 159 6.36 -11.33 14.02
CA VAL A 159 6.95 -11.83 12.78
C VAL A 159 6.51 -13.28 12.52
N ASN A 160 6.54 -14.15 13.53
CA ASN A 160 6.11 -15.55 13.41
C ASN A 160 4.62 -15.64 13.05
N ASP A 161 3.76 -14.85 13.71
CA ASP A 161 2.33 -14.80 13.37
C ASP A 161 2.11 -14.34 11.93
N ALA A 162 2.78 -13.26 11.52
CA ALA A 162 2.70 -12.75 10.16
C ALA A 162 3.16 -13.78 9.12
N LEU A 163 4.26 -14.49 9.34
CA LEU A 163 4.76 -15.53 8.44
C LEU A 163 3.79 -16.71 8.33
N ASN A 164 3.23 -17.15 9.45
CA ASN A 164 2.21 -18.21 9.46
C ASN A 164 0.98 -17.80 8.64
N ARG A 165 0.44 -16.61 8.88
CA ARG A 165 -0.70 -16.08 8.11
C ARG A 165 -0.37 -15.93 6.63
N LEU A 166 0.82 -15.45 6.30
CA LEU A 166 1.30 -15.29 4.93
C LEU A 166 1.40 -16.63 4.18
N ALA A 167 1.76 -17.71 4.87
CA ALA A 167 1.81 -19.05 4.30
C ALA A 167 0.44 -19.52 3.80
N PHE A 168 -0.64 -19.18 4.50
CA PHE A 168 -2.00 -19.58 4.15
C PHE A 168 -2.71 -18.60 3.21
N LYS A 169 -2.56 -17.28 3.47
CA LYS A 169 -3.33 -16.25 2.77
C LYS A 169 -2.62 -15.64 1.57
N GLY A 170 -1.31 -15.82 1.43
CA GLY A 170 -0.48 -15.17 0.39
C GLY A 170 -0.24 -13.68 0.62
N SER A 171 -0.96 -13.06 1.54
CA SER A 171 -0.77 -11.67 1.97
C SER A 171 -1.03 -11.52 3.46
N VAL A 172 -0.36 -10.55 4.08
CA VAL A 172 -0.57 -10.20 5.50
C VAL A 172 -0.27 -8.72 5.73
N SER A 173 -1.03 -8.11 6.64
CA SER A 173 -0.78 -6.76 7.14
C SER A 173 -0.31 -6.82 8.58
N ILE A 174 0.72 -6.03 8.91
CA ILE A 174 1.19 -5.81 10.28
C ILE A 174 0.88 -4.35 10.61
N PRO A 175 -0.13 -4.09 11.45
CA PRO A 175 -0.53 -2.74 11.83
C PRO A 175 0.41 -2.15 12.88
N ASN A 176 0.29 -0.85 13.09
CA ASN A 176 0.96 -0.08 14.15
C ASN A 176 2.48 -0.21 14.14
N VAL A 177 3.07 -0.22 12.93
CA VAL A 177 4.52 -0.20 12.78
C VAL A 177 4.99 1.24 12.73
N GLN A 178 5.74 1.65 13.74
CA GLN A 178 6.35 2.97 13.76
C GLN A 178 7.56 3.01 12.85
N VAL A 179 7.39 3.56 11.67
CA VAL A 179 8.48 3.76 10.70
C VAL A 179 8.50 5.22 10.31
N ASN A 180 9.52 5.95 10.73
CA ASN A 180 9.65 7.35 10.33
C ASN A 180 10.18 7.49 8.88
N HIS A 181 9.90 8.61 8.25
CA HIS A 181 10.30 8.88 6.86
C HIS A 181 11.83 8.72 6.61
N ARG A 182 12.68 9.02 7.61
CA ARG A 182 14.13 8.81 7.51
C ARG A 182 14.50 7.34 7.47
N GLN A 183 13.77 6.48 8.19
CA GLN A 183 13.96 5.03 8.14
C GLN A 183 13.52 4.46 6.79
N ILE A 184 12.38 4.89 6.26
CA ILE A 184 11.91 4.50 4.93
C ILE A 184 12.98 4.81 3.87
N LYS A 185 13.55 6.01 3.90
CA LYS A 185 14.62 6.42 2.98
C LYS A 185 15.91 5.60 3.17
N LYS A 186 16.31 5.30 4.39
CA LYS A 186 17.47 4.44 4.69
C LYS A 186 17.29 2.98 4.26
N LEU A 187 16.05 2.51 4.20
CA LEU A 187 15.71 1.16 3.75
C LEU A 187 15.70 1.03 2.21
N GLY A 188 15.95 2.12 1.47
CA GLY A 188 15.86 2.14 0.01
C GLY A 188 14.43 2.03 -0.52
N LEU A 189 13.43 2.29 0.34
CA LEU A 189 12.01 2.22 0.03
C LEU A 189 11.47 3.54 -0.52
N ALA A 190 12.21 4.63 -0.41
CA ALA A 190 11.93 5.90 -1.07
C ALA A 190 12.93 6.04 -2.22
N ALA A 191 12.44 5.93 -3.44
CA ALA A 191 13.16 6.42 -4.60
C ALA A 191 13.08 7.96 -4.63
#